data_9780dd96f4e11eb201aa393eef897b72
#
_entry.id   9780dd96f4e11eb201aa393eef897b72
#
_cell.length_a   1.000
_cell.length_b   1.000
_cell.length_c   1.000
_cell.angle_alpha   90.00
_cell.angle_beta   90.00
_cell.angle_gamma   90.00
#
_symmetry.space_group_name_H-M   'P 1'
#
loop_
_entity.id
_entity.type
_entity.pdbx_description
1 polymer ?
#
loop_
_entity_poly.entity_id
_entity_poly.type
_entity_poly.pdbx_seq_one_letter_code
_entity_poly.pdbx_strand_id
1 'polypeptide(L)'
;MDWFNLRRIALFCFALAFATVSLVADDRPNIVWIIPDDMSANFGCYGETAIETPHVDALAAGGLKFTNAYVTAPVCSTCRSAFITGMYQTTLGTHHMRCNAKLPSFVKPFPILLREAGYYCTNNSKTDYQFSAPRETWDASNGRAHWKNRKAGQPCFAVFNFGGCHESGIAGESKYRSVTANLKPSQRQDPGTLKLPPYYPDTPVVREDWKRNYELITAMDAWAGGLIKQLKADGLYENTIIIFWSDHGVGLPRAKRWLYDSGTRIPL
;
A
#
# COMPACT_ATOMS: atom_id res chain seq x y z
N MET A 1 18.41 27.40 -60.05
CA MET A 1 17.99 26.85 -58.70
C MET A 1 19.22 27.00 -57.82
N ASP A 2 19.20 28.02 -56.94
CA ASP A 2 20.39 28.49 -56.28
C ASP A 2 20.92 27.52 -55.21
N TRP A 3 22.22 27.33 -55.23
CA TRP A 3 22.95 26.44 -54.30
C TRP A 3 22.74 26.77 -52.83
N PHE A 4 22.32 27.99 -52.54
CA PHE A 4 21.93 28.47 -51.21
C PHE A 4 20.58 27.89 -50.71
N ASN A 5 19.66 27.62 -51.62
CA ASN A 5 18.37 27.05 -51.27
C ASN A 5 18.47 25.53 -50.96
N LEU A 6 19.33 24.81 -51.68
CA LEU A 6 19.58 23.38 -51.38
C LEU A 6 20.25 23.17 -49.99
N ARG A 7 21.11 24.04 -49.55
CA ARG A 7 21.71 23.96 -48.21
C ARG A 7 20.73 24.25 -47.09
N ARG A 8 19.79 25.17 -47.30
CA ARG A 8 18.74 25.46 -46.31
C ARG A 8 17.70 24.32 -46.20
N ILE A 9 17.35 23.67 -47.30
CA ILE A 9 16.47 22.52 -47.31
C ILE A 9 17.13 21.31 -46.63
N ALA A 10 18.42 21.06 -46.91
CA ALA A 10 19.16 19.99 -46.28
C ALA A 10 19.34 20.19 -44.76
N LEU A 11 19.59 21.43 -44.30
CA LEU A 11 19.66 21.74 -42.87
C LEU A 11 18.30 21.63 -42.17
N PHE A 12 17.20 21.98 -42.85
CA PHE A 12 15.87 21.86 -42.30
C PHE A 12 15.41 20.38 -42.19
N CYS A 13 15.73 19.56 -43.20
CA CYS A 13 15.50 18.13 -43.17
C CYS A 13 16.34 17.39 -42.11
N PHE A 14 17.61 17.85 -41.89
CA PHE A 14 18.45 17.28 -40.84
C PHE A 14 17.98 17.66 -39.41
N ALA A 15 17.42 18.86 -39.24
CA ALA A 15 16.82 19.29 -37.97
C ALA A 15 15.50 18.58 -37.65
N LEU A 16 14.70 18.23 -38.66
CA LEU A 16 13.48 17.43 -38.44
C LEU A 16 13.78 15.95 -38.17
N ALA A 17 14.87 15.38 -38.67
CA ALA A 17 15.26 14.01 -38.42
C ALA A 17 15.75 13.76 -36.96
N PHE A 18 16.13 14.81 -36.23
CA PHE A 18 16.54 14.70 -34.81
C PHE A 18 15.38 14.83 -33.81
N ALA A 19 14.17 15.14 -34.25
CA ALA A 19 13.03 15.43 -33.37
C ALA A 19 12.14 14.21 -33.06
N THR A 20 12.42 13.04 -33.64
CA THR A 20 11.72 11.79 -33.29
C THR A 20 12.61 10.90 -32.45
N VAL A 21 13.01 11.37 -31.25
CA VAL A 21 13.27 10.42 -30.19
C VAL A 21 11.90 9.85 -29.83
N SER A 22 11.52 8.75 -30.47
CA SER A 22 10.44 7.91 -29.98
C SER A 22 10.83 7.54 -28.55
N LEU A 23 10.20 8.19 -27.57
CA LEU A 23 10.16 7.67 -26.21
C LEU A 23 9.50 6.30 -26.34
N VAL A 24 10.30 5.25 -26.56
CA VAL A 24 9.85 3.89 -26.40
C VAL A 24 9.38 3.84 -24.95
N ALA A 25 8.08 3.77 -24.75
CA ALA A 25 7.53 3.56 -23.42
C ALA A 25 8.20 2.29 -22.87
N ASP A 26 8.69 2.37 -21.65
CA ASP A 26 9.24 1.20 -20.98
C ASP A 26 8.10 0.19 -20.78
N ASP A 27 8.17 -0.97 -21.40
CA ASP A 27 7.13 -2.01 -21.36
C ASP A 27 7.02 -2.67 -19.98
N ARG A 28 7.94 -2.38 -19.08
CA ARG A 28 7.89 -2.91 -17.70
C ARG A 28 6.68 -2.37 -16.97
N PRO A 29 5.93 -3.23 -16.23
CA PRO A 29 4.75 -2.78 -15.51
C PRO A 29 5.11 -1.84 -14.36
N ASN A 30 4.24 -0.89 -14.08
CA ASN A 30 4.26 -0.19 -12.80
C ASN A 30 3.88 -1.16 -11.68
N ILE A 31 4.32 -0.88 -10.48
CA ILE A 31 3.97 -1.65 -9.28
C ILE A 31 3.40 -0.68 -8.25
N VAL A 32 2.19 -0.95 -7.79
CA VAL A 32 1.53 -0.15 -6.75
C VAL A 32 1.18 -1.05 -5.58
N TRP A 33 1.69 -0.71 -4.40
CA TRP A 33 1.29 -1.33 -3.15
C TRP A 33 0.29 -0.43 -2.42
N ILE A 34 -0.83 -1.01 -2.03
CA ILE A 34 -1.87 -0.39 -1.20
C ILE A 34 -1.86 -1.13 0.13
N ILE A 35 -1.34 -0.47 1.17
CA ILE A 35 -1.10 -1.10 2.47
C ILE A 35 -1.93 -0.39 3.55
N PRO A 36 -3.12 -0.89 3.90
CA PRO A 36 -3.76 -0.50 5.14
C PRO A 36 -3.01 -1.08 6.34
N ASP A 37 -2.90 -0.28 7.41
CA ASP A 37 -2.36 -0.74 8.67
C ASP A 37 -3.39 -1.57 9.44
N ASP A 38 -2.93 -2.57 10.21
CA ASP A 38 -3.73 -3.27 11.22
C ASP A 38 -5.03 -3.89 10.66
N MET A 39 -4.97 -4.66 9.57
CA MET A 39 -6.18 -5.22 8.97
C MET A 39 -6.14 -6.74 8.80
N SER A 40 -7.11 -7.41 9.41
CA SER A 40 -7.43 -8.80 9.09
C SER A 40 -8.29 -8.88 7.82
N ALA A 41 -8.57 -10.07 7.33
CA ALA A 41 -9.32 -10.31 6.09
C ALA A 41 -10.85 -10.08 6.22
N ASN A 42 -11.26 -8.94 6.81
CA ASN A 42 -12.67 -8.55 6.98
C ASN A 42 -13.19 -7.78 5.76
N PHE A 43 -13.21 -8.43 4.61
CA PHE A 43 -13.68 -7.90 3.32
C PHE A 43 -14.73 -8.79 2.70
N GLY A 44 -15.62 -8.24 1.87
CA GLY A 44 -16.67 -9.01 1.18
C GLY A 44 -16.10 -10.19 0.40
N CYS A 45 -15.00 -10.01 -0.33
CA CYS A 45 -14.31 -11.08 -1.05
C CYS A 45 -13.77 -12.22 -0.16
N TYR A 46 -13.64 -12.00 1.14
CA TYR A 46 -13.28 -13.03 2.13
C TYR A 46 -14.49 -13.55 2.94
N GLY A 47 -15.71 -13.12 2.58
CA GLY A 47 -16.95 -13.59 3.19
C GLY A 47 -17.46 -12.72 4.34
N GLU A 48 -16.91 -11.51 4.53
CA GLU A 48 -17.49 -10.53 5.46
C GLU A 48 -18.81 -9.99 4.90
N THR A 49 -19.84 -9.93 5.72
CA THR A 49 -21.18 -9.49 5.32
C THR A 49 -21.70 -8.30 6.13
N ALA A 50 -20.95 -7.89 7.17
CA ALA A 50 -21.35 -6.75 8.01
C ALA A 50 -21.08 -5.41 7.32
N ILE A 51 -20.16 -5.38 6.38
CA ILE A 51 -19.74 -4.16 5.64
C ILE A 51 -19.61 -4.44 4.16
N GLU A 52 -19.68 -3.37 3.37
CA GLU A 52 -19.41 -3.42 1.93
C GLU A 52 -18.01 -2.87 1.64
N THR A 53 -17.24 -3.61 0.85
CA THR A 53 -15.87 -3.26 0.43
C THR A 53 -15.72 -3.35 -1.08
N PRO A 54 -16.54 -2.61 -1.86
CA PRO A 54 -16.69 -2.82 -3.30
C PRO A 54 -15.40 -2.61 -4.09
N HIS A 55 -14.47 -1.78 -3.63
CA HIS A 55 -13.25 -1.49 -4.36
C HIS A 55 -12.21 -2.60 -4.19
N VAL A 56 -12.04 -3.12 -2.97
CA VAL A 56 -11.17 -4.28 -2.70
C VAL A 56 -11.78 -5.55 -3.30
N ASP A 57 -13.09 -5.72 -3.20
CA ASP A 57 -13.80 -6.85 -3.79
C ASP A 57 -13.65 -6.88 -5.33
N ALA A 58 -13.69 -5.70 -5.98
CA ALA A 58 -13.45 -5.58 -7.42
C ALA A 58 -12.00 -5.92 -7.80
N LEU A 59 -11.00 -5.55 -6.99
CA LEU A 59 -9.61 -5.99 -7.20
C LEU A 59 -9.50 -7.51 -7.12
N ALA A 60 -10.11 -8.11 -6.10
CA ALA A 60 -10.11 -9.56 -5.93
C ALA A 60 -10.81 -10.30 -7.09
N ALA A 61 -11.91 -9.73 -7.60
CA ALA A 61 -12.64 -10.30 -8.74
C ALA A 61 -11.88 -10.20 -10.06
N GLY A 62 -11.07 -9.17 -10.23
CA GLY A 62 -10.24 -8.93 -11.42
C GLY A 62 -8.82 -9.48 -11.36
N GLY A 63 -8.44 -10.12 -10.25
CA GLY A 63 -7.06 -10.52 -9.98
C GLY A 63 -6.95 -11.87 -9.28
N LEU A 64 -5.91 -11.99 -8.47
CA LEU A 64 -5.66 -13.17 -7.62
C LEU A 64 -5.93 -12.81 -6.16
N LYS A 65 -6.75 -13.62 -5.50
CA LYS A 65 -7.01 -13.55 -4.07
C LYS A 65 -6.35 -14.72 -3.36
N PHE A 66 -5.47 -14.44 -2.42
CA PHE A 66 -4.81 -15.45 -1.61
C PHE A 66 -5.66 -15.75 -0.37
N THR A 67 -6.12 -16.99 -0.24
CA THR A 67 -6.90 -17.41 0.92
C THR A 67 -6.05 -17.66 2.16
N ASN A 68 -4.76 -17.91 1.96
CA ASN A 68 -3.78 -18.22 3.00
C ASN A 68 -2.49 -17.40 2.80
N ALA A 69 -2.56 -16.10 3.13
CA ALA A 69 -1.41 -15.22 3.17
C ALA A 69 -1.10 -14.87 4.63
N TYR A 70 0.16 -15.02 5.02
CA TYR A 70 0.62 -14.80 6.40
C TYR A 70 1.83 -13.90 6.43
N VAL A 71 1.83 -12.97 7.37
CA VAL A 71 3.01 -12.18 7.69
C VAL A 71 3.91 -12.91 8.67
N THR A 72 5.19 -12.57 8.63
CA THR A 72 6.22 -13.23 9.48
C THR A 72 6.24 -12.70 10.91
N ALA A 73 5.59 -11.57 11.17
CA ALA A 73 5.42 -11.01 12.51
C ALA A 73 4.16 -10.13 12.57
N PRO A 74 3.29 -10.28 13.59
CA PRO A 74 2.02 -9.56 13.69
C PRO A 74 2.20 -8.17 14.34
N VAL A 75 3.21 -7.41 13.93
CA VAL A 75 3.45 -6.05 14.45
C VAL A 75 4.18 -5.19 13.41
N CYS A 76 3.80 -3.92 13.31
CA CYS A 76 4.17 -3.01 12.24
C CYS A 76 5.67 -3.00 11.88
N SER A 77 6.53 -2.49 12.77
CA SER A 77 7.94 -2.25 12.41
C SER A 77 8.72 -3.53 12.17
N THR A 78 8.40 -4.59 12.87
CA THR A 78 9.01 -5.92 12.69
C THR A 78 8.62 -6.52 11.35
N CYS A 79 7.32 -6.53 11.01
CA CYS A 79 6.83 -6.99 9.72
C CYS A 79 7.37 -6.11 8.58
N ARG A 80 7.32 -4.78 8.74
CA ARG A 80 7.77 -3.83 7.70
C ARG A 80 9.26 -3.96 7.41
N SER A 81 10.07 -4.30 8.41
CA SER A 81 11.50 -4.60 8.23
C SER A 81 11.71 -5.88 7.42
N ALA A 82 10.91 -6.91 7.67
CA ALA A 82 11.01 -8.17 6.94
C ALA A 82 10.62 -7.99 5.46
N PHE A 83 9.48 -7.37 5.17
CA PHE A 83 9.05 -7.25 3.79
C PHE A 83 9.92 -6.31 2.95
N ILE A 84 10.45 -5.21 3.53
CA ILE A 84 11.26 -4.27 2.74
C ILE A 84 12.66 -4.83 2.43
N THR A 85 13.13 -5.79 3.19
CA THR A 85 14.42 -6.47 2.98
C THR A 85 14.28 -7.83 2.31
N GLY A 86 13.06 -8.39 2.28
CA GLY A 86 12.83 -9.77 1.81
C GLY A 86 13.43 -10.85 2.72
N MET A 87 13.76 -10.50 3.98
CA MET A 87 14.42 -11.41 4.93
C MET A 87 13.62 -11.51 6.23
N TYR A 88 13.64 -12.68 6.84
CA TYR A 88 13.03 -12.87 8.15
C TYR A 88 13.65 -11.95 9.21
N GLN A 89 12.83 -11.37 10.03
CA GLN A 89 13.23 -10.45 11.10
C GLN A 89 14.16 -11.12 12.12
N THR A 90 14.03 -12.41 12.35
CA THR A 90 14.91 -13.18 13.24
C THR A 90 16.32 -13.32 12.68
N THR A 91 16.45 -13.43 11.36
CA THR A 91 17.75 -13.46 10.67
C THR A 91 18.49 -12.13 10.77
N LEU A 92 17.75 -11.02 10.70
CA LEU A 92 18.32 -9.67 10.72
C LEU A 92 18.45 -9.08 12.14
N GLY A 93 17.93 -9.75 13.17
CA GLY A 93 17.85 -9.18 14.52
C GLY A 93 16.83 -8.04 14.63
N THR A 94 15.88 -7.95 13.70
CA THR A 94 14.83 -6.90 13.66
C THR A 94 13.52 -7.35 14.29
N HIS A 95 13.53 -8.40 15.11
CA HIS A 95 12.34 -8.99 15.73
C HIS A 95 11.86 -8.29 17.01
N HIS A 96 12.72 -7.51 17.66
CA HIS A 96 12.33 -6.70 18.81
C HIS A 96 11.78 -5.34 18.36
N MET A 97 10.60 -5.00 18.83
CA MET A 97 9.96 -3.73 18.50
C MET A 97 10.86 -2.53 18.81
N ARG A 98 11.13 -1.69 17.81
CA ARG A 98 11.96 -0.46 17.87
C ARG A 98 13.40 -0.70 18.32
N CYS A 99 14.03 -1.75 17.80
CA CYS A 99 15.36 -2.19 18.23
C CYS A 99 16.54 -1.45 17.57
N ASN A 100 16.32 -0.58 16.58
CA ASN A 100 17.41 0.12 15.88
C ASN A 100 18.53 -0.80 15.37
N ALA A 101 18.17 -1.88 14.69
CA ALA A 101 19.14 -2.84 14.17
C ALA A 101 20.05 -2.20 13.10
N LYS A 102 21.27 -2.70 13.01
CA LYS A 102 22.18 -2.37 11.91
C LYS A 102 22.12 -3.49 10.88
N LEU A 103 21.71 -3.16 9.66
CA LEU A 103 21.72 -4.14 8.58
C LEU A 103 23.15 -4.49 8.17
N PRO A 104 23.44 -5.78 7.89
CA PRO A 104 24.66 -6.16 7.19
C PRO A 104 24.79 -5.40 5.86
N SER A 105 26.00 -5.07 5.45
CA SER A 105 26.24 -4.25 4.24
C SER A 105 25.73 -4.87 2.94
N PHE A 106 25.58 -6.18 2.88
CA PHE A 106 25.02 -6.91 1.73
C PHE A 106 23.49 -6.94 1.71
N VAL A 107 22.81 -6.55 2.79
CA VAL A 107 21.34 -6.50 2.86
C VAL A 107 20.88 -5.13 2.45
N LYS A 108 20.19 -5.05 1.32
CA LYS A 108 19.59 -3.81 0.81
C LYS A 108 18.07 -3.90 0.90
N PRO A 109 17.35 -2.82 1.32
CA PRO A 109 15.93 -2.68 1.03
C PRO A 109 15.68 -2.83 -0.48
N PHE A 110 14.74 -3.68 -0.89
CA PHE A 110 14.57 -4.03 -2.31
C PHE A 110 14.22 -2.84 -3.24
N PRO A 111 13.63 -1.72 -2.77
CA PRO A 111 13.43 -0.56 -3.65
C PRO A 111 14.73 -0.01 -4.22
N ILE A 112 15.88 -0.20 -3.56
CA ILE A 112 17.20 0.15 -4.11
C ILE A 112 17.43 -0.62 -5.41
N LEU A 113 17.13 -1.92 -5.44
CA LEU A 113 17.28 -2.75 -6.64
C LEU A 113 16.34 -2.34 -7.76
N LEU A 114 15.11 -1.94 -7.43
CA LEU A 114 14.18 -1.40 -8.41
C LEU A 114 14.66 -0.06 -8.98
N ARG A 115 15.24 0.81 -8.16
CA ARG A 115 15.85 2.06 -8.62
C ARG A 115 17.07 1.81 -9.49
N GLU A 116 17.93 0.87 -9.13
CA GLU A 116 19.04 0.41 -9.97
C GLU A 116 18.55 -0.11 -11.34
N ALA A 117 17.34 -0.72 -11.36
CA ALA A 117 16.66 -1.15 -12.58
C ALA A 117 15.90 -0.01 -13.28
N GLY A 118 15.99 1.25 -12.83
CA GLY A 118 15.39 2.41 -13.47
C GLY A 118 13.99 2.80 -13.04
N TYR A 119 13.38 2.09 -12.06
CA TYR A 119 12.08 2.47 -11.49
C TYR A 119 12.17 3.76 -10.67
N TYR A 120 11.13 4.57 -10.71
CA TYR A 120 10.90 5.64 -9.77
C TYR A 120 10.18 5.10 -8.54
N CYS A 121 10.85 5.09 -7.38
CA CYS A 121 10.36 4.43 -6.16
C CYS A 121 9.88 5.43 -5.13
N THR A 122 8.60 5.33 -4.70
CA THR A 122 8.00 6.26 -3.75
C THR A 122 7.27 5.55 -2.61
N ASN A 123 7.28 6.16 -1.42
CA ASN A 123 6.56 5.70 -0.24
C ASN A 123 5.74 6.83 0.41
N ASN A 124 4.43 6.68 0.44
CA ASN A 124 3.50 7.61 1.05
C ASN A 124 2.79 6.92 2.23
N SER A 125 3.24 7.13 3.45
CA SER A 125 4.48 7.77 3.90
C SER A 125 5.11 6.99 5.06
N LYS A 126 4.49 5.86 5.46
CA LYS A 126 4.94 5.06 6.60
C LYS A 126 6.12 4.17 6.21
N THR A 127 7.23 4.30 6.90
CA THR A 127 8.38 3.37 6.84
C THR A 127 8.35 2.41 8.01
N ASP A 128 8.45 2.93 9.21
CA ASP A 128 8.42 2.18 10.50
C ASP A 128 9.35 0.96 10.48
N TYR A 129 10.56 1.12 9.91
CA TYR A 129 11.56 0.06 9.89
C TYR A 129 12.33 0.01 11.21
N GLN A 130 12.82 -1.18 11.57
CA GLN A 130 13.66 -1.43 12.75
C GLN A 130 15.12 -1.01 12.55
N PHE A 131 15.43 -0.34 11.47
CA PHE A 131 16.75 0.15 11.10
C PHE A 131 16.64 1.48 10.36
N SER A 132 17.72 2.23 10.34
CA SER A 132 17.82 3.43 9.52
C SER A 132 17.95 3.02 8.05
N ALA A 133 16.90 3.27 7.27
CA ALA A 133 16.93 2.96 5.85
C ALA A 133 17.99 3.83 5.13
N PRO A 134 18.81 3.25 4.24
CA PRO A 134 19.69 4.02 3.37
C PRO A 134 18.94 5.11 2.61
N ARG A 135 19.57 6.27 2.41
CA ARG A 135 18.96 7.41 1.74
C ARG A 135 18.48 7.07 0.31
N GLU A 136 19.18 6.16 -0.33
CA GLU A 136 18.90 5.67 -1.68
C GLU A 136 17.71 4.70 -1.76
N THR A 137 17.07 4.35 -0.64
CA THR A 137 15.92 3.43 -0.64
C THR A 137 14.75 3.97 -1.46
N TRP A 138 14.49 5.26 -1.39
CA TRP A 138 13.34 5.91 -2.02
C TRP A 138 13.76 7.17 -2.79
N ASP A 139 13.14 7.45 -3.93
CA ASP A 139 13.23 8.76 -4.59
C ASP A 139 12.45 9.80 -3.80
N ALA A 140 11.31 9.42 -3.22
CA ALA A 140 10.54 10.23 -2.30
C ALA A 140 9.84 9.36 -1.25
N SER A 141 9.96 9.73 0.04
CA SER A 141 9.26 9.07 1.16
C SER A 141 8.66 10.13 2.08
N ASN A 142 7.42 10.54 1.83
CA ASN A 142 6.68 11.55 2.57
C ASN A 142 5.20 11.54 2.18
N GLY A 143 4.35 12.33 2.85
CA GLY A 143 2.91 12.39 2.58
C GLY A 143 2.50 12.95 1.21
N ARG A 144 3.45 13.42 0.39
CA ARG A 144 3.22 13.88 -1.00
C ARG A 144 3.91 12.99 -2.03
N ALA A 145 4.60 11.94 -1.59
CA ALA A 145 5.24 10.97 -2.47
C ALA A 145 4.20 10.27 -3.36
N HIS A 146 4.44 10.27 -4.67
CA HIS A 146 3.43 9.83 -5.64
C HIS A 146 4.07 9.44 -6.97
N TRP A 147 3.49 8.47 -7.70
CA TRP A 147 3.92 8.07 -9.04
C TRP A 147 3.93 9.21 -10.07
N LYS A 148 3.12 10.26 -9.87
CA LYS A 148 3.01 11.41 -10.78
C LYS A 148 4.30 12.22 -10.94
N ASN A 149 5.21 12.10 -9.96
CA ASN A 149 6.47 12.86 -9.97
C ASN A 149 7.59 12.16 -10.76
N ARG A 150 7.30 10.99 -11.36
CA ARG A 150 8.25 10.28 -12.22
C ARG A 150 8.46 10.99 -13.56
N LYS A 151 9.54 10.66 -14.25
CA LYS A 151 9.75 11.09 -15.65
C LYS A 151 8.70 10.44 -16.57
N ALA A 152 8.39 11.08 -17.67
CA ALA A 152 7.50 10.50 -18.69
C ALA A 152 8.08 9.16 -19.19
N GLY A 153 7.23 8.14 -19.27
CA GLY A 153 7.61 6.78 -19.68
C GLY A 153 8.41 5.98 -18.65
N GLN A 154 8.81 6.57 -17.52
CA GLN A 154 9.55 5.84 -16.48
C GLN A 154 8.60 4.92 -15.69
N PRO A 155 8.91 3.61 -15.52
CA PRO A 155 8.13 2.73 -14.66
C PRO A 155 8.27 3.16 -13.20
N CYS A 156 7.25 2.89 -12.39
CA CYS A 156 7.28 3.26 -10.98
C CYS A 156 6.94 2.10 -10.05
N PHE A 157 7.52 2.17 -8.85
CA PHE A 157 7.09 1.43 -7.68
C PHE A 157 6.58 2.43 -6.65
N ALA A 158 5.27 2.41 -6.38
CA ALA A 158 4.65 3.37 -5.49
C ALA A 158 3.92 2.64 -4.35
N VAL A 159 4.28 2.99 -3.12
CA VAL A 159 3.66 2.46 -1.91
C VAL A 159 2.76 3.52 -1.30
N PHE A 160 1.52 3.14 -1.00
CA PHE A 160 0.54 3.98 -0.30
C PHE A 160 0.10 3.29 0.98
N ASN A 161 0.26 3.98 2.09
CA ASN A 161 -0.07 3.46 3.42
C ASN A 161 -1.30 4.17 3.96
N PHE A 162 -2.33 3.39 4.36
CA PHE A 162 -3.50 3.93 5.04
C PHE A 162 -3.40 3.72 6.53
N GLY A 163 -2.95 4.73 7.26
CA GLY A 163 -2.84 4.69 8.71
C GLY A 163 -4.16 4.90 9.46
N GLY A 164 -5.30 5.07 8.77
CA GLY A 164 -6.61 5.26 9.38
C GLY A 164 -7.06 4.09 10.23
N CYS A 165 -6.76 2.86 9.76
CA CYS A 165 -7.15 1.62 10.44
C CYS A 165 -6.22 1.17 11.58
N HIS A 166 -5.08 1.85 11.76
CA HIS A 166 -4.20 1.57 12.89
C HIS A 166 -4.97 1.57 14.23
N GLU A 167 -4.56 0.75 15.20
CA GLU A 167 -5.23 0.62 16.52
C GLU A 167 -5.61 1.96 17.17
N SER A 168 -4.83 3.01 16.92
CA SER A 168 -5.16 4.37 17.36
C SER A 168 -6.40 4.97 16.69
N GLY A 169 -6.86 4.44 15.58
CA GLY A 169 -8.14 4.80 14.95
C GLY A 169 -9.32 4.16 15.69
N ILE A 170 -9.14 2.97 16.25
CA ILE A 170 -10.16 2.31 17.08
C ILE A 170 -10.23 2.98 18.45
N ALA A 171 -9.08 3.14 19.14
CA ALA A 171 -9.01 3.66 20.49
C ALA A 171 -9.20 5.20 20.58
N GLY A 172 -8.80 5.95 19.55
CA GLY A 172 -8.76 7.41 19.56
C GLY A 172 -9.98 8.05 18.91
N GLU A 173 -10.89 8.64 19.69
CA GLU A 173 -12.13 9.26 19.21
C GLU A 173 -11.90 10.31 18.11
N SER A 174 -10.94 11.21 18.28
CA SER A 174 -10.65 12.26 17.29
C SER A 174 -10.19 11.68 15.95
N LYS A 175 -9.31 10.67 15.95
CA LYS A 175 -8.84 10.01 14.75
C LYS A 175 -9.96 9.21 14.07
N TYR A 176 -10.73 8.45 14.85
CA TYR A 176 -11.89 7.72 14.36
C TYR A 176 -12.87 8.66 13.63
N ARG A 177 -13.29 9.76 14.26
CA ARG A 177 -14.19 10.73 13.65
C ARG A 177 -13.61 11.35 12.37
N SER A 178 -12.34 11.70 12.38
CA SER A 178 -11.67 12.27 11.21
C SER A 178 -11.64 11.29 10.03
N VAL A 179 -11.27 10.03 10.28
CA VAL A 179 -11.16 9.00 9.22
C VAL A 179 -12.53 8.63 8.66
N THR A 180 -13.56 8.56 9.52
CA THR A 180 -14.91 8.14 9.13
C THR A 180 -15.84 9.30 8.77
N ALA A 181 -15.34 10.53 8.70
CA ALA A 181 -16.16 11.74 8.49
C ALA A 181 -17.03 11.71 7.24
N ASN A 182 -16.57 11.05 6.18
CA ASN A 182 -17.25 10.98 4.89
C ASN A 182 -18.14 9.75 4.73
N LEU A 183 -18.29 8.90 5.75
CA LEU A 183 -19.17 7.74 5.70
C LEU A 183 -20.64 8.20 5.70
N LYS A 184 -21.42 7.61 4.80
CA LYS A 184 -22.87 7.82 4.74
C LYS A 184 -23.56 7.17 5.95
N PRO A 185 -24.76 7.62 6.35
CA PRO A 185 -25.53 6.95 7.40
C PRO A 185 -25.71 5.43 7.19
N SER A 186 -25.93 4.99 5.95
CA SER A 186 -26.05 3.58 5.59
C SER A 186 -24.77 2.76 5.73
N GLN A 187 -23.63 3.41 5.88
CA GLN A 187 -22.32 2.77 6.06
C GLN A 187 -21.89 2.73 7.55
N ARG A 188 -22.73 3.30 8.42
CA ARG A 188 -22.51 3.26 9.86
C ARG A 188 -23.05 1.94 10.44
N GLN A 189 -22.28 1.39 11.36
CA GLN A 189 -22.60 0.10 11.98
C GLN A 189 -23.42 0.29 13.26
N ASP A 190 -24.39 -0.60 13.47
CA ASP A 190 -25.04 -0.75 14.76
C ASP A 190 -24.26 -1.79 15.60
N PRO A 191 -23.64 -1.39 16.71
CA PRO A 191 -22.87 -2.31 17.54
C PRO A 191 -23.75 -3.47 18.09
N GLY A 192 -25.07 -3.26 18.22
CA GLY A 192 -26.00 -4.28 18.70
C GLY A 192 -26.17 -5.47 17.76
N THR A 193 -25.98 -5.28 16.47
CA THR A 193 -26.20 -6.31 15.43
C THR A 193 -24.92 -7.03 14.99
N LEU A 194 -23.76 -6.56 15.41
CA LEU A 194 -22.47 -7.12 14.98
C LEU A 194 -22.28 -8.53 15.55
N LYS A 195 -21.79 -9.43 14.69
CA LYS A 195 -21.34 -10.76 15.08
C LYS A 195 -19.87 -10.69 15.50
N LEU A 196 -19.61 -10.79 16.79
CA LEU A 196 -18.24 -10.80 17.31
C LEU A 196 -17.55 -12.16 17.07
N PRO A 197 -16.24 -12.20 16.87
CA PRO A 197 -15.50 -13.45 16.95
C PRO A 197 -15.71 -14.13 18.32
N PRO A 198 -15.84 -15.46 18.37
CA PRO A 198 -16.32 -16.18 19.57
C PRO A 198 -15.35 -16.11 20.77
N TYR A 199 -14.15 -15.65 20.57
CA TYR A 199 -13.15 -15.48 21.64
C TYR A 199 -13.16 -14.08 22.29
N TYR A 200 -14.02 -13.16 21.82
CA TYR A 200 -14.21 -11.87 22.49
C TYR A 200 -15.40 -11.93 23.46
N PRO A 201 -15.30 -11.28 24.62
CA PRO A 201 -16.45 -11.12 25.50
C PRO A 201 -17.47 -10.19 24.83
N ASP A 202 -18.74 -10.57 24.92
CA ASP A 202 -19.83 -9.76 24.39
C ASP A 202 -20.18 -8.63 25.36
N THR A 203 -19.49 -7.51 25.23
CA THR A 203 -19.67 -6.31 26.06
C THR A 203 -19.86 -5.07 25.20
N PRO A 204 -20.49 -4.00 25.72
CA PRO A 204 -20.64 -2.74 24.96
C PRO A 204 -19.33 -2.17 24.44
N VAL A 205 -18.24 -2.26 25.19
CA VAL A 205 -16.91 -1.76 24.81
C VAL A 205 -16.39 -2.54 23.61
N VAL A 206 -16.41 -3.86 23.65
CA VAL A 206 -15.93 -4.72 22.54
C VAL A 206 -16.78 -4.52 21.30
N ARG A 207 -18.08 -4.38 21.44
CA ARG A 207 -18.98 -4.09 20.32
C ARG A 207 -18.69 -2.74 19.67
N GLU A 208 -18.41 -1.71 20.48
CA GLU A 208 -18.04 -0.38 19.97
C GLU A 208 -16.69 -0.43 19.25
N ASP A 209 -15.68 -1.14 19.78
CA ASP A 209 -14.39 -1.31 19.12
C ASP A 209 -14.51 -2.02 17.77
N TRP A 210 -15.33 -3.07 17.69
CA TRP A 210 -15.59 -3.78 16.44
C TRP A 210 -16.36 -2.93 15.44
N LYS A 211 -17.36 -2.16 15.88
CA LYS A 211 -18.06 -1.16 15.06
C LYS A 211 -17.05 -0.18 14.45
N ARG A 212 -16.19 0.40 15.27
CA ARG A 212 -15.15 1.34 14.80
C ARG A 212 -14.24 0.67 13.79
N ASN A 213 -13.77 -0.53 14.05
CA ASN A 213 -12.95 -1.28 13.10
C ASN A 213 -13.65 -1.42 11.74
N TYR A 214 -14.89 -1.85 11.69
CA TYR A 214 -15.64 -2.02 10.45
C TYR A 214 -15.86 -0.69 9.70
N GLU A 215 -16.17 0.38 10.40
CA GLU A 215 -16.32 1.70 9.78
C GLU A 215 -14.97 2.24 9.24
N LEU A 216 -13.86 1.97 9.90
CA LEU A 216 -12.51 2.31 9.40
C LEU A 216 -12.15 1.50 8.15
N ILE A 217 -12.55 0.22 8.08
CA ILE A 217 -12.41 -0.61 6.87
C ILE A 217 -13.19 0.00 5.70
N THR A 218 -14.44 0.39 5.93
CA THR A 218 -15.27 1.04 4.90
C THR A 218 -14.65 2.34 4.39
N ALA A 219 -14.08 3.16 5.29
CA ALA A 219 -13.37 4.37 4.90
C ALA A 219 -12.08 4.07 4.12
N MET A 220 -11.35 3.03 4.49
CA MET A 220 -10.16 2.55 3.80
C MET A 220 -10.49 2.05 2.38
N ASP A 221 -11.56 1.28 2.21
CA ASP A 221 -12.00 0.79 0.90
C ASP A 221 -12.28 1.95 -0.05
N ALA A 222 -12.98 2.99 0.42
CA ALA A 222 -13.23 4.20 -0.37
C ALA A 222 -11.94 4.92 -0.75
N TRP A 223 -10.95 5.00 0.15
CA TRP A 223 -9.63 5.56 -0.13
C TRP A 223 -8.87 4.74 -1.17
N ALA A 224 -8.84 3.42 -1.06
CA ALA A 224 -8.24 2.53 -2.04
C ALA A 224 -8.89 2.69 -3.42
N GLY A 225 -10.23 2.79 -3.47
CA GLY A 225 -10.99 3.10 -4.68
C GLY A 225 -10.57 4.42 -5.33
N GLY A 226 -10.27 5.44 -4.52
CA GLY A 226 -9.72 6.71 -4.97
C GLY A 226 -8.38 6.57 -5.69
N LEU A 227 -7.46 5.77 -5.17
CA LEU A 227 -6.17 5.48 -5.81
C LEU A 227 -6.34 4.72 -7.13
N ILE A 228 -7.21 3.71 -7.16
CA ILE A 228 -7.50 2.94 -8.38
C ILE A 228 -8.10 3.84 -9.45
N LYS A 229 -9.06 4.70 -9.08
CA LYS A 229 -9.64 5.68 -9.99
C LYS A 229 -8.58 6.62 -10.56
N GLN A 230 -7.62 7.03 -9.75
CA GLN A 230 -6.53 7.91 -10.17
C GLN A 230 -5.58 7.20 -11.14
N LEU A 231 -5.23 5.92 -10.90
CA LEU A 231 -4.45 5.10 -11.84
C LEU A 231 -5.14 5.01 -13.22
N LYS A 232 -6.46 4.80 -13.22
CA LYS A 232 -7.25 4.77 -14.47
C LYS A 232 -7.25 6.12 -15.18
N ALA A 233 -7.44 7.21 -14.45
CA ALA A 233 -7.43 8.56 -15.01
C ALA A 233 -6.05 8.97 -15.57
N ASP A 234 -4.97 8.48 -14.97
CA ASP A 234 -3.60 8.72 -15.41
C ASP A 234 -3.18 7.78 -16.57
N GLY A 235 -4.08 6.87 -17.04
CA GLY A 235 -3.82 5.91 -18.13
C GLY A 235 -2.80 4.81 -17.77
N LEU A 236 -2.62 4.53 -16.48
CA LEU A 236 -1.59 3.59 -16.00
C LEU A 236 -2.14 2.22 -15.59
N TYR A 237 -3.45 2.13 -15.38
CA TYR A 237 -4.08 0.97 -14.76
C TYR A 237 -3.75 -0.36 -15.47
N GLU A 238 -3.84 -0.39 -16.81
CA GLU A 238 -3.64 -1.61 -17.61
C GLU A 238 -2.20 -2.12 -17.60
N ASN A 239 -1.21 -1.24 -17.34
CA ASN A 239 0.19 -1.63 -17.20
C ASN A 239 0.68 -1.46 -15.75
N THR A 240 -0.17 -1.82 -14.77
CA THR A 240 0.16 -1.72 -13.34
C THR A 240 -0.19 -3.00 -12.61
N ILE A 241 0.79 -3.58 -11.92
CA ILE A 241 0.56 -4.62 -10.91
C ILE A 241 0.15 -3.93 -9.61
N ILE A 242 -1.11 -4.11 -9.21
CA ILE A 242 -1.63 -3.59 -7.95
C ILE A 242 -1.62 -4.72 -6.91
N ILE A 243 -0.95 -4.49 -5.78
CA ILE A 243 -0.91 -5.42 -4.66
C ILE A 243 -1.54 -4.75 -3.45
N PHE A 244 -2.70 -5.27 -3.05
CA PHE A 244 -3.40 -4.86 -1.83
C PHE A 244 -3.08 -5.88 -0.73
N TRP A 245 -2.56 -5.40 0.41
CA TRP A 245 -2.22 -6.28 1.53
C TRP A 245 -2.03 -5.49 2.82
N SER A 246 -2.13 -6.12 3.99
CA SER A 246 -1.92 -5.47 5.28
C SER A 246 -0.61 -5.91 5.93
N ASP A 247 -0.03 -5.04 6.74
CA ASP A 247 1.21 -5.34 7.46
C ASP A 247 1.02 -6.38 8.58
N HIS A 248 -0.17 -6.52 9.14
CA HIS A 248 -0.60 -7.58 10.08
C HIS A 248 -2.10 -7.51 10.34
N GLY A 249 -2.62 -8.35 11.23
CA GLY A 249 -4.03 -8.38 11.59
C GLY A 249 -4.49 -7.17 12.42
N VAL A 250 -5.82 -7.11 12.65
CA VAL A 250 -6.52 -6.00 13.30
C VAL A 250 -5.90 -5.56 14.63
N GLY A 251 -5.95 -4.25 14.90
CA GLY A 251 -5.41 -3.61 16.10
C GLY A 251 -6.23 -3.86 17.38
N LEU A 252 -6.75 -5.08 17.56
CA LEU A 252 -7.55 -5.52 18.69
C LEU A 252 -6.86 -6.65 19.46
N PRO A 253 -7.27 -6.93 20.71
CA PRO A 253 -6.71 -8.02 21.51
C PRO A 253 -6.73 -9.36 20.75
N ARG A 254 -5.72 -10.21 20.99
CA ARG A 254 -5.53 -11.52 20.34
C ARG A 254 -5.25 -11.47 18.82
N ALA A 255 -5.10 -10.30 18.23
CA ALA A 255 -4.72 -10.16 16.83
C ALA A 255 -3.33 -9.49 16.69
N LYS A 256 -3.25 -8.18 16.57
CA LYS A 256 -1.95 -7.47 16.60
C LYS A 256 -1.10 -7.91 17.80
N ARG A 257 0.18 -8.20 17.59
CA ARG A 257 1.17 -8.69 18.57
C ARG A 257 1.03 -10.16 18.97
N TRP A 258 0.06 -10.89 18.41
CA TRP A 258 -0.17 -12.30 18.74
C TRP A 258 -0.01 -13.19 17.50
N LEU A 259 0.63 -14.35 17.67
CA LEU A 259 0.92 -15.30 16.58
C LEU A 259 -0.28 -16.18 16.19
N TYR A 260 -1.50 -15.78 16.55
CA TYR A 260 -2.70 -16.42 16.04
C TYR A 260 -2.99 -16.00 14.60
N ASP A 261 -3.81 -16.76 13.89
CA ASP A 261 -4.27 -16.39 12.55
C ASP A 261 -4.86 -14.97 12.50
N SER A 262 -5.58 -14.57 13.53
CA SER A 262 -6.11 -13.20 13.64
C SER A 262 -5.05 -12.10 13.62
N GLY A 263 -3.81 -12.42 13.98
CA GLY A 263 -2.69 -11.48 13.96
C GLY A 263 -1.78 -11.62 12.73
N THR A 264 -1.63 -12.84 12.22
CA THR A 264 -0.67 -13.14 11.15
C THR A 264 -1.28 -13.33 9.77
N ARG A 265 -2.55 -13.80 9.67
CA ARG A 265 -3.26 -13.94 8.41
C ARG A 265 -3.79 -12.61 7.93
N ILE A 266 -3.38 -12.21 6.74
CA ILE A 266 -3.71 -10.93 6.15
C ILE A 266 -4.50 -11.08 4.84
N PRO A 267 -5.23 -10.05 4.41
CA PRO A 267 -5.75 -9.99 3.05
C PRO A 267 -4.59 -9.80 2.06
N LEU A 268 -4.64 -10.49 0.93
CA LEU A 268 -3.69 -10.34 -0.19
C LEU A 268 -4.36 -10.74 -1.50
#